data_a5f5e3afd411e485c19b676f471fe4e8
#
_entry.id   a5f5e3afd411e485c19b676f471fe4e8
#
_cell.length_a   1.000
_cell.length_b   1.000
_cell.length_c   1.000
_cell.angle_alpha   90.00
_cell.angle_beta   90.00
_cell.angle_gamma   90.00
#
_symmetry.space_group_name_H-M   'P 1'
#
loop_
_entity.id
_entity.type
_entity.pdbx_description
1 polymer ?
#
loop_
_entity_poly.entity_id
_entity_poly.type
_entity_poly.pdbx_seq_one_letter_code
_entity_poly.pdbx_strand_id
1 'polypeptide(L)'
;CELRPDDHALLRQTLAKTPNAEAVRADGYQTAAAQVQPGEATLVVIDPPFERPDDYQRIVETARAVLKRNAAASLFIWLPIKDLDTLDRFETNLASVGAPGFVAQTRMRPLDDPLKMNGCAIAALNPPVGLAAKAQVAADWIARVLGEKGALGRVDPL
;
A
#
# COMPACT_ATOMS: atom_id res chain seq x y z
N CYS A 1 -7.46 -8.72 -7.60
CA CYS A 1 -7.10 -10.16 -7.59
C CYS A 1 -7.55 -10.78 -6.28
N GLU A 2 -7.99 -12.02 -6.31
CA GLU A 2 -8.40 -12.78 -5.15
C GLU A 2 -8.03 -14.26 -5.36
N LEU A 3 -7.37 -14.87 -4.37
CA LEU A 3 -6.93 -16.26 -4.44
C LEU A 3 -8.01 -17.25 -3.99
N ARG A 4 -8.80 -16.88 -2.98
CA ARG A 4 -9.80 -17.74 -2.38
C ARG A 4 -10.99 -17.90 -3.32
N PRO A 5 -11.41 -19.13 -3.66
CA PRO A 5 -12.46 -19.34 -4.67
C PRO A 5 -13.80 -18.66 -4.32
N ASP A 6 -14.20 -18.73 -3.06
CA ASP A 6 -15.49 -18.22 -2.62
C ASP A 6 -15.50 -16.68 -2.62
N ASP A 7 -14.43 -16.05 -2.12
CA ASP A 7 -14.29 -14.59 -2.12
C ASP A 7 -14.15 -14.05 -3.54
N HIS A 8 -13.43 -14.76 -4.42
CA HIS A 8 -13.39 -14.41 -5.84
C HIS A 8 -14.78 -14.48 -6.51
N ALA A 9 -15.58 -15.49 -6.18
CA ALA A 9 -16.93 -15.62 -6.74
C ALA A 9 -17.82 -14.44 -6.32
N LEU A 10 -17.76 -14.03 -5.05
CA LEU A 10 -18.46 -12.85 -4.51
C LEU A 10 -17.97 -11.56 -5.17
N LEU A 11 -16.67 -11.38 -5.29
CA LEU A 11 -16.07 -10.22 -5.95
C LEU A 11 -16.53 -10.12 -7.41
N ARG A 12 -16.50 -11.23 -8.14
CA ARG A 12 -16.98 -11.27 -9.53
C ARG A 12 -18.46 -10.92 -9.64
N GLN A 13 -19.29 -11.41 -8.72
CA GLN A 13 -20.71 -11.07 -8.68
C GLN A 13 -20.92 -9.57 -8.41
N THR A 14 -20.17 -9.02 -7.46
CA THR A 14 -20.23 -7.58 -7.11
C THR A 14 -19.83 -6.71 -8.31
N LEU A 15 -18.78 -7.08 -9.02
CA LEU A 15 -18.26 -6.32 -10.17
C LEU A 15 -19.06 -6.54 -11.47
N ALA A 16 -19.98 -7.50 -11.52
CA ALA A 16 -20.74 -7.82 -12.75
C ALA A 16 -21.50 -6.64 -13.36
N LYS A 17 -21.82 -5.62 -12.56
CA LYS A 17 -22.52 -4.40 -12.99
C LYS A 17 -21.59 -3.19 -13.12
N THR A 18 -20.30 -3.37 -12.91
CA THR A 18 -19.29 -2.28 -12.96
C THR A 18 -18.54 -2.40 -14.30
N PRO A 19 -18.83 -1.51 -15.27
CA PRO A 19 -18.10 -1.54 -16.54
C PRO A 19 -16.60 -1.28 -16.29
N ASN A 20 -15.76 -1.96 -17.05
CA ASN A 20 -14.30 -1.85 -16.99
C ASN A 20 -13.66 -2.34 -15.67
N ALA A 21 -14.37 -3.19 -14.91
CA ALA A 21 -13.81 -3.84 -13.72
C ALA A 21 -13.84 -5.37 -13.89
N GLU A 22 -12.75 -6.02 -13.55
CA GLU A 22 -12.59 -7.46 -13.63
C GLU A 22 -12.09 -8.05 -12.31
N ALA A 23 -12.67 -9.17 -11.89
CA ALA A 23 -12.16 -9.99 -10.81
C ALA A 23 -11.30 -11.12 -11.39
N VAL A 24 -10.03 -11.15 -11.04
CA VAL A 24 -9.09 -12.18 -11.47
C VAL A 24 -8.79 -13.12 -10.31
N ARG A 25 -8.98 -14.42 -10.51
CA ARG A 25 -8.59 -15.44 -9.54
C ARG A 25 -7.12 -15.78 -9.71
N ALA A 26 -6.25 -15.04 -9.07
CA ALA A 26 -4.80 -15.17 -9.18
C ALA A 26 -4.07 -14.54 -7.98
N ASP A 27 -2.79 -14.88 -7.86
CA ASP A 27 -1.88 -14.20 -6.94
C ASP A 27 -1.70 -12.75 -7.39
N GLY A 28 -2.12 -11.79 -6.55
CA GLY A 28 -2.08 -10.36 -6.86
C GLY A 28 -0.68 -9.83 -7.11
N TYR A 29 0.32 -10.33 -6.38
CA TYR A 29 1.72 -9.92 -6.55
C TYR A 29 2.25 -10.27 -7.95
N GLN A 30 2.00 -11.49 -8.41
CA GLN A 30 2.41 -11.93 -9.75
C GLN A 30 1.60 -11.24 -10.85
N THR A 31 0.29 -11.11 -10.63
CA THR A 31 -0.62 -10.51 -11.60
C THR A 31 -0.33 -9.03 -11.82
N ALA A 32 -0.07 -8.27 -10.76
CA ALA A 32 0.26 -6.84 -10.86
C ALA A 32 1.45 -6.62 -11.80
N ALA A 33 2.56 -7.34 -11.57
CA ALA A 33 3.73 -7.24 -12.42
C ALA A 33 3.49 -7.70 -13.87
N ALA A 34 2.62 -8.72 -14.08
CA ALA A 34 2.35 -9.26 -15.41
C ALA A 34 1.43 -8.37 -16.27
N GLN A 35 0.48 -7.68 -15.64
CA GLN A 35 -0.53 -6.88 -16.37
C GLN A 35 -0.10 -5.47 -16.70
N VAL A 36 0.87 -4.89 -15.98
CA VAL A 36 1.36 -3.54 -16.26
C VAL A 36 1.96 -3.46 -17.66
N GLN A 37 1.52 -2.47 -18.45
CA GLN A 37 2.02 -2.24 -19.80
C GLN A 37 2.99 -1.04 -19.84
N PRO A 38 4.07 -1.12 -20.62
CA PRO A 38 5.00 0.00 -20.80
C PRO A 38 4.29 1.24 -21.35
N GLY A 39 4.52 2.40 -20.73
CA GLY A 39 4.00 3.69 -21.20
C GLY A 39 2.53 3.96 -20.93
N GLU A 40 1.78 3.02 -20.38
CA GLU A 40 0.40 3.25 -19.97
C GLU A 40 0.31 3.94 -18.60
N ALA A 41 -0.63 4.87 -18.45
CA ALA A 41 -0.94 5.45 -17.15
C ALA A 41 -1.48 4.35 -16.21
N THR A 42 -0.67 3.95 -15.25
CA THR A 42 -0.95 2.80 -14.40
C THR A 42 -0.87 3.17 -12.92
N LEU A 43 -1.89 2.78 -12.15
CA LEU A 43 -1.87 2.77 -10.70
C LEU A 43 -1.97 1.32 -10.21
N VAL A 44 -1.02 0.89 -9.39
CA VAL A 44 -1.06 -0.40 -8.70
C VAL A 44 -1.34 -0.15 -7.22
N VAL A 45 -2.43 -0.74 -6.71
CA VAL A 45 -2.77 -0.71 -5.28
C VAL A 45 -2.46 -2.08 -4.69
N ILE A 46 -1.69 -2.11 -3.60
CA ILE A 46 -1.27 -3.32 -2.90
C ILE A 46 -1.76 -3.24 -1.45
N ASP A 47 -2.70 -4.11 -1.11
CA ASP A 47 -3.30 -4.20 0.23
C ASP A 47 -3.50 -5.68 0.60
N PRO A 48 -2.43 -6.40 0.97
CA PRO A 48 -2.51 -7.79 1.36
C PRO A 48 -3.01 -7.93 2.80
N PRO A 49 -3.48 -9.11 3.22
CA PRO A 49 -3.94 -9.35 4.59
C PRO A 49 -2.81 -9.40 5.63
N PHE A 50 -1.54 -9.34 5.23
CA PHE A 50 -0.36 -9.46 6.10
C PHE A 50 -0.39 -10.70 7.02
N GLU A 51 -0.87 -11.81 6.49
CA GLU A 51 -0.90 -13.10 7.17
C GLU A 51 0.36 -13.93 6.91
N ARG A 52 1.08 -13.63 5.83
CA ARG A 52 2.29 -14.34 5.42
C ARG A 52 3.54 -13.62 5.93
N PRO A 53 4.53 -14.35 6.44
CA PRO A 53 5.77 -13.73 6.91
C PRO A 53 6.58 -13.07 5.80
N ASP A 54 6.36 -13.45 4.53
CA ASP A 54 7.04 -12.94 3.35
C ASP A 54 6.30 -11.78 2.64
N ASP A 55 5.13 -11.33 3.13
CA ASP A 55 4.34 -10.29 2.46
C ASP A 55 5.13 -9.00 2.23
N TYR A 56 5.85 -8.51 3.22
CA TYR A 56 6.68 -7.30 3.09
C TYR A 56 7.76 -7.43 2.00
N GLN A 57 8.42 -8.58 1.92
CA GLN A 57 9.41 -8.85 0.88
C GLN A 57 8.73 -8.91 -0.50
N ARG A 58 7.63 -9.62 -0.62
CA ARG A 58 6.88 -9.76 -1.88
C ARG A 58 6.37 -8.43 -2.41
N ILE A 59 5.95 -7.52 -1.53
CA ILE A 59 5.56 -6.16 -1.91
C ILE A 59 6.73 -5.45 -2.60
N VAL A 60 7.92 -5.46 -2.01
CA VAL A 60 9.11 -4.82 -2.57
C VAL A 60 9.52 -5.45 -3.91
N GLU A 61 9.48 -6.78 -4.00
CA GLU A 61 9.76 -7.51 -5.26
C GLU A 61 8.75 -7.15 -6.35
N THR A 62 7.46 -7.06 -5.99
CA THR A 62 6.39 -6.63 -6.91
C THR A 62 6.61 -5.19 -7.38
N ALA A 63 6.93 -4.27 -6.47
CA ALA A 63 7.23 -2.88 -6.83
C ALA A 63 8.38 -2.79 -7.84
N ARG A 64 9.48 -3.52 -7.61
CA ARG A 64 10.60 -3.61 -8.57
C ARG A 64 10.17 -4.16 -9.92
N ALA A 65 9.38 -5.23 -9.93
CA ALA A 65 8.92 -5.85 -11.17
C ALA A 65 7.97 -4.94 -11.96
N VAL A 66 7.05 -4.26 -11.29
CA VAL A 66 6.14 -3.27 -11.89
C VAL A 66 6.95 -2.12 -12.51
N LEU A 67 7.85 -1.49 -11.74
CA LEU A 67 8.63 -0.33 -12.19
C LEU A 67 9.65 -0.69 -13.27
N LYS A 68 10.16 -1.92 -13.28
CA LYS A 68 10.99 -2.43 -14.38
C LYS A 68 10.22 -2.48 -15.71
N ARG A 69 8.90 -2.77 -15.68
CA ARG A 69 8.05 -2.81 -16.88
C ARG A 69 7.55 -1.43 -17.29
N ASN A 70 7.19 -0.62 -16.31
CA ASN A 70 6.71 0.75 -16.51
C ASN A 70 7.25 1.66 -15.41
N ALA A 71 8.35 2.33 -15.70
CA ALA A 71 9.02 3.22 -14.76
C ALA A 71 8.15 4.41 -14.28
N ALA A 72 7.09 4.73 -15.02
CA ALA A 72 6.14 5.81 -14.68
C ALA A 72 4.90 5.31 -13.91
N ALA A 73 4.77 4.01 -13.67
CA ALA A 73 3.66 3.49 -12.88
C ALA A 73 3.69 4.05 -11.47
N SER A 74 2.52 4.45 -10.97
CA SER A 74 2.34 4.80 -9.55
C SER A 74 1.96 3.56 -8.74
N LEU A 75 2.53 3.42 -7.54
CA LEU A 75 2.15 2.35 -6.63
C LEU A 75 1.68 2.94 -5.30
N PHE A 76 0.58 2.43 -4.76
CA PHE A 76 0.11 2.73 -3.41
C PHE A 76 0.03 1.43 -2.62
N ILE A 77 0.70 1.41 -1.49
CA ILE A 77 0.89 0.22 -0.65
C ILE A 77 0.36 0.54 0.73
N TRP A 78 -0.69 -0.15 1.15
CA TRP A 78 -1.19 -0.06 2.52
C TRP A 78 -0.37 -0.93 3.45
N LEU A 79 -0.11 -0.45 4.68
CA LEU A 79 0.72 -1.13 5.68
C LEU A 79 0.09 -0.98 7.07
N PRO A 80 -0.03 -2.06 7.86
CA PRO A 80 -0.37 -1.95 9.27
C PRO A 80 0.86 -1.47 10.06
N ILE A 81 0.64 -0.57 11.03
CA ILE A 81 1.67 -0.17 11.99
C ILE A 81 1.42 -0.93 13.30
N LYS A 82 2.19 -1.98 13.53
CA LYS A 82 2.23 -2.72 14.80
C LYS A 82 3.40 -2.27 15.64
N ASP A 83 4.56 -2.14 15.03
CA ASP A 83 5.80 -1.64 15.61
C ASP A 83 6.58 -0.83 14.56
N LEU A 84 7.51 0.03 15.01
CA LEU A 84 8.29 0.89 14.12
C LEU A 84 9.45 0.16 13.45
N ASP A 85 10.04 -0.82 14.09
CA ASP A 85 11.19 -1.54 13.54
C ASP A 85 10.80 -2.29 12.24
N THR A 86 9.63 -2.90 12.21
CA THR A 86 9.09 -3.53 11.00
C THR A 86 8.81 -2.50 9.91
N LEU A 87 8.24 -1.34 10.27
CA LEU A 87 7.96 -0.27 9.32
C LEU A 87 9.27 0.32 8.75
N ASP A 88 10.23 0.68 9.59
CA ASP A 88 11.51 1.28 9.19
C ASP A 88 12.31 0.35 8.28
N ARG A 89 12.32 -0.95 8.59
CA ARG A 89 12.94 -1.97 7.70
C ARG A 89 12.25 -2.06 6.35
N PHE A 90 10.93 -2.01 6.35
CA PHE A 90 10.18 -2.02 5.11
C PHE A 90 10.45 -0.76 4.28
N GLU A 91 10.43 0.42 4.89
CA GLU A 91 10.72 1.70 4.23
C GLU A 91 12.12 1.70 3.61
N THR A 92 13.13 1.21 4.36
CA THR A 92 14.50 1.07 3.86
C THR A 92 14.56 0.14 2.63
N ASN A 93 13.88 -1.00 2.69
CA ASN A 93 13.83 -1.94 1.57
C ASN A 93 13.08 -1.38 0.36
N LEU A 94 11.99 -0.63 0.61
CA LEU A 94 11.21 -0.01 -0.46
C LEU A 94 11.99 1.14 -1.13
N ALA A 95 12.69 1.96 -0.35
CA ALA A 95 13.56 3.02 -0.88
C ALA A 95 14.64 2.47 -1.82
N SER A 96 15.13 1.24 -1.59
CA SER A 96 16.10 0.57 -2.47
C SER A 96 15.56 0.25 -3.87
N VAL A 97 14.26 0.40 -4.11
CA VAL A 97 13.65 0.30 -5.44
C VAL A 97 14.07 1.46 -6.35
N GLY A 98 14.44 2.62 -5.75
CA GLY A 98 15.00 3.76 -6.45
C GLY A 98 13.97 4.65 -7.17
N ALA A 99 12.69 4.54 -6.83
CA ALA A 99 11.65 5.44 -7.31
C ALA A 99 11.37 6.54 -6.28
N PRO A 100 11.06 7.79 -6.71
CA PRO A 100 10.66 8.84 -5.78
C PRO A 100 9.36 8.47 -5.09
N GLY A 101 9.25 8.76 -3.79
CA GLY A 101 8.09 8.37 -3.03
C GLY A 101 7.99 9.05 -1.67
N PHE A 102 6.94 8.69 -0.95
CA PHE A 102 6.75 9.07 0.45
C PHE A 102 6.01 7.98 1.22
N VAL A 103 6.08 8.04 2.54
CA VAL A 103 5.21 7.25 3.44
C VAL A 103 4.36 8.20 4.26
N ALA A 104 3.05 8.06 4.16
CA ALA A 104 2.07 8.75 4.99
C ALA A 104 1.64 7.83 6.12
N GLN A 105 1.96 8.18 7.35
CA GLN A 105 1.66 7.40 8.55
C GLN A 105 0.53 8.05 9.33
N THR A 106 -0.39 7.24 9.83
CA THR A 106 -1.36 7.65 10.85
C THR A 106 -1.25 6.71 12.04
N ARG A 107 -0.65 7.18 13.11
CA ARG A 107 -0.56 6.47 14.39
C ARG A 107 -1.76 6.86 15.22
N MET A 108 -2.61 5.89 15.52
CA MET A 108 -3.90 6.13 16.18
C MET A 108 -3.80 6.09 17.71
N ARG A 109 -2.74 5.48 18.24
CA ARG A 109 -2.45 5.31 19.66
C ARG A 109 -0.97 5.17 19.95
N PRO A 110 -0.52 5.23 21.21
CA PRO A 110 0.85 4.90 21.60
C PRO A 110 1.26 3.49 21.13
N LEU A 111 2.54 3.31 20.82
CA LEU A 111 3.11 2.04 20.30
C LEU A 111 3.59 1.13 21.43
N ASP A 112 2.86 1.05 22.51
CA ASP A 112 3.18 0.28 23.72
C ASP A 112 2.68 -1.16 23.69
N ASP A 113 1.83 -1.52 22.73
CA ASP A 113 1.32 -2.87 22.52
C ASP A 113 1.51 -3.32 21.04
N PRO A 114 2.57 -4.08 20.75
CA PRO A 114 2.85 -4.53 19.37
C PRO A 114 1.89 -5.62 18.85
N LEU A 115 1.03 -6.18 19.72
CA LEU A 115 0.00 -7.13 19.32
C LEU A 115 -1.21 -6.44 18.72
N LYS A 116 -1.35 -5.13 18.91
CA LYS A 116 -2.42 -4.33 18.33
C LYS A 116 -1.99 -3.64 17.04
N MET A 117 -2.93 -3.41 16.17
CA MET A 117 -2.76 -2.45 15.08
C MET A 117 -2.82 -1.04 15.68
N ASN A 118 -1.65 -0.38 15.77
CA ASN A 118 -1.51 0.93 16.41
C ASN A 118 -1.73 2.09 15.43
N GLY A 119 -1.85 1.78 14.16
CA GLY A 119 -2.06 2.71 13.08
C GLY A 119 -1.89 2.04 11.73
N CYS A 120 -1.86 2.85 10.68
CA CYS A 120 -1.56 2.39 9.33
C CYS A 120 -0.69 3.40 8.58
N ALA A 121 -0.06 2.95 7.51
CA ALA A 121 0.67 3.79 6.60
C ALA A 121 0.27 3.51 5.14
N ILE A 122 0.43 4.50 4.30
CA ILE A 122 0.41 4.37 2.83
C ILE A 122 1.78 4.75 2.32
N ALA A 123 2.50 3.79 1.76
CA ALA A 123 3.69 4.07 0.97
C ALA A 123 3.28 4.33 -0.48
N ALA A 124 3.75 5.44 -1.06
CA ALA A 124 3.46 5.83 -2.43
C ALA A 124 4.76 5.95 -3.22
N LEU A 125 4.88 5.23 -4.34
CA LEU A 125 5.96 5.37 -5.30
C LEU A 125 5.42 6.07 -6.56
N ASN A 126 6.22 6.96 -7.15
CA ASN A 126 5.83 7.85 -8.26
C ASN A 126 4.45 8.53 -8.04
N PRO A 127 4.22 9.16 -6.88
CA PRO A 127 2.95 9.80 -6.60
C PRO A 127 2.72 11.00 -7.51
N PRO A 128 1.46 11.33 -7.82
CA PRO A 128 1.14 12.60 -8.48
C PRO A 128 1.68 13.81 -7.70
N VAL A 129 2.05 14.85 -8.44
CA VAL A 129 2.57 16.09 -7.85
C VAL A 129 1.57 16.67 -6.83
N GLY A 130 2.08 17.06 -5.66
CA GLY A 130 1.27 17.64 -4.57
C GLY A 130 0.51 16.62 -3.73
N LEU A 131 0.59 15.32 -4.02
CA LEU A 131 -0.12 14.32 -3.23
C LEU A 131 0.41 14.21 -1.80
N ALA A 132 1.73 14.33 -1.58
CA ALA A 132 2.33 14.26 -0.24
C ALA A 132 1.74 15.33 0.70
N ALA A 133 1.58 16.57 0.23
CA ALA A 133 0.96 17.64 1.03
C ALA A 133 -0.52 17.34 1.38
N LYS A 134 -1.27 16.77 0.45
CA LYS A 134 -2.66 16.35 0.71
C LYS A 134 -2.71 15.16 1.68
N ALA A 135 -1.78 14.22 1.56
CA ALA A 135 -1.66 13.09 2.47
C ALA A 135 -1.34 13.55 3.90
N GLN A 136 -0.48 14.57 4.08
CA GLN A 136 -0.20 15.15 5.40
C GLN A 136 -1.48 15.72 6.04
N VAL A 137 -2.25 16.51 5.28
CA VAL A 137 -3.52 17.07 5.77
C VAL A 137 -4.49 15.96 6.19
N ALA A 138 -4.59 14.89 5.37
CA ALA A 138 -5.45 13.75 5.67
C ALA A 138 -4.97 12.98 6.92
N ALA A 139 -3.68 12.70 7.03
CA ALA A 139 -3.09 11.99 8.17
C ALA A 139 -3.29 12.76 9.48
N ASP A 140 -3.06 14.08 9.47
CA ASP A 140 -3.28 14.95 10.63
C ASP A 140 -4.77 14.98 11.03
N TRP A 141 -5.67 15.05 10.04
CA TRP A 141 -7.11 15.04 10.32
C TRP A 141 -7.55 13.72 10.93
N ILE A 142 -7.13 12.58 10.37
CA ILE A 142 -7.45 11.25 10.89
C ILE A 142 -6.92 11.09 12.33
N ALA A 143 -5.66 11.42 12.57
CA ALA A 143 -5.05 11.34 13.90
C ALA A 143 -5.81 12.20 14.92
N ARG A 144 -6.21 13.42 14.55
CA ARG A 144 -6.92 14.34 15.43
C ARG A 144 -8.35 13.89 15.74
N VAL A 145 -9.07 13.33 14.74
CA VAL A 145 -10.52 13.04 14.86
C VAL A 145 -10.77 11.63 15.40
N LEU A 146 -9.96 10.67 14.98
CA LEU A 146 -10.16 9.25 15.29
C LEU A 146 -9.09 8.69 16.23
N GLY A 147 -8.00 9.43 16.48
CA GLY A 147 -6.90 8.96 17.31
C GLY A 147 -7.12 9.16 18.81
N GLU A 148 -6.41 8.39 19.60
CA GLU A 148 -6.31 8.52 21.05
C GLU A 148 -5.29 9.62 21.42
N LYS A 149 -5.15 9.92 22.71
CA LYS A 149 -4.14 10.88 23.18
C LYS A 149 -2.74 10.43 22.73
N GLY A 150 -2.03 11.30 22.01
CA GLY A 150 -0.71 11.01 21.44
C GLY A 150 -0.75 10.46 20.00
N ALA A 151 -1.94 10.40 19.38
CA ALA A 151 -2.05 10.08 17.95
C ALA A 151 -1.30 11.11 17.09
N LEU A 152 -0.73 10.64 15.97
CA LEU A 152 0.15 11.44 15.11
C LEU A 152 -0.11 11.13 13.64
N GLY A 153 -0.26 12.18 12.83
CA GLY A 153 -0.16 12.11 11.37
C GLY A 153 1.22 12.58 10.91
N ARG A 154 1.84 11.86 9.98
CA ARG A 154 3.18 12.19 9.47
C ARG A 154 3.37 11.73 8.03
N VAL A 155 4.05 12.54 7.22
CA VAL A 155 4.47 12.18 5.86
C VAL A 155 5.97 12.41 5.73
N ASP A 156 6.69 11.35 5.39
CA ASP A 156 8.14 11.37 5.20
C ASP A 156 8.50 10.97 3.77
N PRO A 157 9.52 11.57 3.16
CA PRO A 157 10.05 11.08 1.89
C PRO A 157 10.66 9.68 2.06
N LEU A 158 10.56 8.86 1.02
CA LEU A 158 11.26 7.58 0.89
C LEU A 158 12.67 7.78 0.35
#